data_8322e6f7272ab4936d0e4989932a020f
#
_entry.id   8322e6f7272ab4936d0e4989932a020f
#
_cell.length_a   1.000
_cell.length_b   1.000
_cell.length_c   1.000
_cell.angle_alpha   90.00
_cell.angle_beta   90.00
_cell.angle_gamma   90.00
#
_symmetry.space_group_name_H-M   'P 1'
#
loop_
_entity.id
_entity.type
_entity.pdbx_description
1 polymer ?
#
loop_
_entity_poly.entity_id
_entity_poly.type
_entity_poly.pdbx_seq_one_letter_code
_entity_poly.pdbx_strand_id
1 'polypeptide(L)'
;DGTVLTSRSNDRFLGEEEREVAFKGTLARLCPNLRIIDASGGSGVHVQTSRIMQSIIAGLDHVRAVYSMGGGNTAILNALEQNGSLPDVYVAHDLDNDNRRLIEDGRLSFVLHHDLRVDLQNVFQAFLHHHKLMVVPLHTTMSHIQVVTPENIPPINRRF
;
A
#
# COMPACT_ATOMS: atom_id res chain seq x y z
N ASP A 1 3.99 4.92 22.37
CA ASP A 1 5.11 4.03 22.06
C ASP A 1 4.63 2.82 21.29
N GLY A 2 5.52 2.18 20.52
CA GLY A 2 5.25 0.96 19.77
C GLY A 2 6.04 0.86 18.48
N THR A 3 5.88 -0.26 17.80
CA THR A 3 6.59 -0.55 16.55
C THR A 3 5.66 -0.37 15.36
N VAL A 4 6.16 0.28 14.31
CA VAL A 4 5.53 0.39 13.00
C VAL A 4 6.38 -0.39 12.00
N LEU A 5 5.78 -1.31 11.26
CA LEU A 5 6.44 -2.03 10.18
C LEU A 5 6.20 -1.32 8.85
N THR A 6 7.25 -1.14 8.08
CA THR A 6 7.14 -0.76 6.65
C THR A 6 7.53 -1.95 5.79
N SER A 7 6.84 -2.14 4.65
CA SER A 7 7.16 -3.20 3.70
C SER A 7 7.07 -2.68 2.27
N ARG A 8 8.18 -2.76 1.56
CA ARG A 8 8.29 -2.58 0.09
C ARG A 8 8.47 -3.94 -0.57
N SER A 9 8.10 -4.05 -1.83
CA SER A 9 8.34 -5.29 -2.59
C SER A 9 9.83 -5.53 -2.80
N ASN A 10 10.53 -4.56 -3.38
CA ASN A 10 11.99 -4.56 -3.56
C ASN A 10 12.50 -3.15 -3.87
N ASP A 11 13.83 -3.00 -4.00
CA ASP A 11 14.51 -1.71 -4.22
C ASP A 11 14.45 -1.21 -5.68
N ARG A 12 13.66 -1.83 -6.55
CA ARG A 12 13.58 -1.48 -7.99
C ARG A 12 12.45 -0.51 -8.32
N PHE A 13 11.53 -0.28 -7.38
CA PHE A 13 10.37 0.58 -7.60
C PHE A 13 10.56 1.93 -6.90
N LEU A 14 10.95 2.94 -7.68
CA LEU A 14 11.16 4.31 -7.18
C LEU A 14 9.94 4.85 -6.42
N GLY A 15 8.72 4.57 -6.91
CA GLY A 15 7.51 5.01 -6.23
C GLY A 15 7.30 4.43 -4.84
N GLU A 16 7.74 3.19 -4.58
CA GLU A 16 7.69 2.60 -3.24
C GLU A 16 8.73 3.25 -2.32
N GLU A 17 9.92 3.54 -2.83
CA GLU A 17 10.98 4.23 -2.10
C GLU A 17 10.56 5.65 -1.70
N GLU A 18 10.00 6.42 -2.63
CA GLU A 18 9.51 7.78 -2.36
C GLU A 18 8.40 7.78 -1.30
N ARG A 19 7.47 6.83 -1.37
CA ARG A 19 6.41 6.66 -0.36
C ARG A 19 7.00 6.35 1.00
N GLU A 20 7.98 5.47 1.07
CA GLU A 20 8.64 5.10 2.33
C GLU A 20 9.37 6.28 2.95
N VAL A 21 10.16 7.02 2.17
CA VAL A 21 10.89 8.21 2.64
C VAL A 21 9.92 9.26 3.19
N ALA A 22 8.85 9.55 2.45
CA ALA A 22 7.83 10.51 2.86
C ALA A 22 7.09 10.06 4.14
N PHE A 23 6.75 8.78 4.23
CA PHE A 23 6.10 8.20 5.40
C PHE A 23 7.01 8.27 6.64
N LYS A 24 8.25 7.76 6.53
CA LYS A 24 9.22 7.76 7.64
C LYS A 24 9.50 9.18 8.14
N GLY A 25 9.72 10.12 7.23
CA GLY A 25 9.95 11.53 7.59
C GLY A 25 8.76 12.19 8.28
N THR A 26 7.55 11.91 7.80
CA THR A 26 6.32 12.44 8.41
C THR A 26 6.06 11.80 9.76
N LEU A 27 6.19 10.49 9.89
CA LEU A 27 5.95 9.77 11.14
C LEU A 27 6.96 10.17 12.21
N ALA A 28 8.25 10.30 11.88
CA ALA A 28 9.28 10.75 12.82
C ALA A 28 8.99 12.15 13.37
N ARG A 29 8.42 13.04 12.56
CA ARG A 29 8.03 14.39 12.98
C ARG A 29 6.79 14.42 13.86
N LEU A 30 5.76 13.61 13.53
CA LEU A 30 4.47 13.63 14.20
C LEU A 30 4.40 12.70 15.41
N CYS A 31 5.11 11.58 15.35
CA CYS A 31 5.08 10.51 16.34
C CYS A 31 6.50 10.02 16.67
N PRO A 32 7.37 10.87 17.26
CA PRO A 32 8.80 10.57 17.45
C PRO A 32 9.07 9.37 18.36
N ASN A 33 8.09 8.95 19.14
CA ASN A 33 8.19 7.81 20.07
C ASN A 33 7.87 6.45 19.40
N LEU A 34 7.50 6.44 18.12
CA LEU A 34 7.27 5.20 17.37
C LEU A 34 8.58 4.72 16.73
N ARG A 35 8.88 3.45 16.91
CA ARG A 35 10.01 2.78 16.24
C ARG A 35 9.57 2.27 14.89
N ILE A 36 10.28 2.63 13.83
CA ILE A 36 10.02 2.12 12.48
C ILE A 36 11.00 0.97 12.18
N ILE A 37 10.47 -0.15 11.73
CA ILE A 37 11.24 -1.33 11.32
C ILE A 37 10.90 -1.63 9.86
N ASP A 38 11.94 -1.77 9.04
CA ASP A 38 11.81 -2.17 7.64
C ASP A 38 11.71 -3.69 7.53
N ALA A 39 10.65 -4.16 6.91
CA ALA A 39 10.36 -5.56 6.64
C ALA A 39 10.23 -5.83 5.12
N SER A 40 10.95 -5.06 4.32
CA SER A 40 10.96 -5.11 2.85
C SER A 40 11.74 -6.32 2.30
N GLY A 41 11.67 -6.51 0.97
CA GLY A 41 12.47 -7.50 0.24
C GLY A 41 11.75 -8.80 -0.09
N GLY A 42 10.47 -8.94 0.27
CA GLY A 42 9.66 -10.11 -0.06
C GLY A 42 9.20 -10.18 -1.53
N SER A 43 9.44 -9.13 -2.31
CA SER A 43 9.03 -9.01 -3.73
C SER A 43 7.53 -9.26 -3.97
N GLY A 44 6.68 -9.08 -2.95
CA GLY A 44 5.26 -9.45 -2.99
C GLY A 44 5.01 -10.97 -3.07
N VAL A 45 6.08 -11.79 -3.02
CA VAL A 45 5.99 -13.25 -3.09
C VAL A 45 5.68 -13.82 -1.70
N HIS A 46 4.58 -14.55 -1.58
CA HIS A 46 4.05 -15.04 -0.31
C HIS A 46 5.09 -15.73 0.57
N VAL A 47 5.84 -16.69 0.02
CA VAL A 47 6.82 -17.47 0.81
C VAL A 47 7.97 -16.61 1.33
N GLN A 48 8.48 -15.70 0.49
CA GLN A 48 9.59 -14.82 0.87
C GLN A 48 9.13 -13.79 1.92
N THR A 49 8.00 -13.15 1.68
CA THR A 49 7.39 -12.19 2.61
C THR A 49 7.11 -12.82 3.95
N SER A 50 6.54 -14.04 4.00
CA SER A 50 6.30 -14.76 5.25
C SER A 50 7.59 -15.03 6.03
N ARG A 51 8.66 -15.46 5.36
CA ARG A 51 9.97 -15.72 6.03
C ARG A 51 10.55 -14.48 6.65
N ILE A 52 10.56 -13.37 5.90
CA ILE A 52 11.07 -12.08 6.38
C ILE A 52 10.25 -11.62 7.58
N MET A 53 8.92 -11.63 7.46
CA MET A 53 8.03 -11.26 8.54
C MET A 53 8.28 -12.10 9.81
N GLN A 54 8.31 -13.41 9.70
CA GLN A 54 8.54 -14.30 10.84
C GLN A 54 9.87 -13.99 11.54
N SER A 55 10.94 -13.71 10.80
CA SER A 55 12.24 -13.36 11.39
C SER A 55 12.25 -12.04 12.13
N ILE A 56 11.45 -11.06 11.66
CA ILE A 56 11.39 -9.72 12.25
C ILE A 56 10.47 -9.70 13.48
N ILE A 57 9.26 -10.27 13.36
CA ILE A 57 8.26 -10.17 14.40
C ILE A 57 8.56 -11.07 15.62
N ALA A 58 9.38 -12.12 15.47
CA ALA A 58 9.77 -13.01 16.57
C ALA A 58 10.45 -12.27 17.75
N GLY A 59 10.98 -11.06 17.53
CA GLY A 59 11.61 -10.24 18.56
C GLY A 59 10.81 -9.00 18.97
N LEU A 60 9.52 -8.92 18.56
CA LEU A 60 8.69 -7.74 18.82
C LEU A 60 7.56 -8.09 19.80
N ASP A 61 7.40 -7.24 20.80
CA ASP A 61 6.32 -7.41 21.78
C ASP A 61 4.96 -6.98 21.21
N HIS A 62 4.93 -5.90 20.42
CA HIS A 62 3.69 -5.36 19.86
C HIS A 62 3.93 -4.55 18.58
N VAL A 63 3.18 -4.87 17.54
CA VAL A 63 3.14 -4.10 16.29
C VAL A 63 1.93 -3.19 16.30
N ARG A 64 2.15 -1.87 16.39
CA ARG A 64 1.08 -0.86 16.40
C ARG A 64 0.48 -0.65 15.03
N ALA A 65 1.33 -0.62 14.01
CA ALA A 65 0.86 -0.40 12.64
C ALA A 65 1.74 -1.10 11.62
N VAL A 66 1.14 -1.37 10.47
CA VAL A 66 1.84 -1.81 9.25
C VAL A 66 1.51 -0.86 8.12
N TYR A 67 2.54 -0.42 7.40
CA TYR A 67 2.38 0.25 6.12
C TYR A 67 3.07 -0.55 5.02
N SER A 68 2.26 -1.21 4.19
CA SER A 68 2.73 -2.03 3.07
C SER A 68 2.54 -1.29 1.76
N MET A 69 3.65 -1.03 1.07
CA MET A 69 3.71 -0.31 -0.19
C MET A 69 3.81 -1.22 -1.41
N GLY A 70 4.15 -2.49 -1.19
CA GLY A 70 4.57 -3.40 -2.25
C GLY A 70 3.91 -4.78 -2.30
N GLY A 71 2.72 -4.97 -1.78
CA GLY A 71 1.99 -6.24 -1.85
C GLY A 71 2.45 -7.31 -0.86
N GLY A 72 1.92 -8.54 -1.00
CA GLY A 72 2.18 -9.63 -0.06
C GLY A 72 1.41 -9.50 1.26
N ASN A 73 0.34 -8.71 1.29
CA ASN A 73 -0.39 -8.35 2.50
C ASN A 73 -1.01 -9.55 3.22
N THR A 74 -1.50 -10.55 2.49
CA THR A 74 -1.97 -11.80 3.08
C THR A 74 -0.86 -12.52 3.84
N ALA A 75 0.37 -12.55 3.29
CA ALA A 75 1.50 -13.19 3.95
C ALA A 75 1.93 -12.45 5.22
N ILE A 76 1.94 -11.11 5.16
CA ILE A 76 2.26 -10.26 6.30
C ILE A 76 1.25 -10.46 7.43
N LEU A 77 -0.04 -10.37 7.12
CA LEU A 77 -1.12 -10.57 8.10
C LEU A 77 -1.10 -11.95 8.73
N ASN A 78 -0.91 -13.01 7.93
CA ASN A 78 -0.85 -14.37 8.45
C ASN A 78 0.35 -14.57 9.39
N ALA A 79 1.51 -13.98 9.07
CA ALA A 79 2.67 -14.05 9.95
C ALA A 79 2.42 -13.33 11.28
N LEU A 80 1.82 -12.14 11.24
CA LEU A 80 1.46 -11.36 12.44
C LEU A 80 0.42 -12.10 13.30
N GLU A 81 -0.60 -12.67 12.67
CA GLU A 81 -1.66 -13.45 13.35
C GLU A 81 -1.09 -14.69 14.05
N GLN A 82 -0.21 -15.43 13.37
CA GLN A 82 0.47 -16.61 13.95
C GLN A 82 1.34 -16.25 15.15
N ASN A 83 1.86 -15.02 15.19
CA ASN A 83 2.66 -14.53 16.32
C ASN A 83 1.81 -13.81 17.38
N GLY A 84 0.50 -13.73 17.23
CA GLY A 84 -0.39 -13.02 18.15
C GLY A 84 -0.19 -11.51 18.19
N SER A 85 0.39 -10.91 17.14
CA SER A 85 0.78 -9.50 17.06
C SER A 85 0.03 -8.75 15.96
N LEU A 86 -1.29 -8.93 15.85
CA LEU A 86 -2.10 -8.15 14.89
C LEU A 86 -1.97 -6.65 15.17
N PRO A 87 -1.77 -5.83 14.14
CA PRO A 87 -1.60 -4.39 14.31
C PRO A 87 -2.93 -3.69 14.58
N ASP A 88 -2.88 -2.56 15.30
CA ASP A 88 -4.06 -1.70 15.49
C ASP A 88 -4.48 -1.04 14.17
N VAL A 89 -3.52 -0.74 13.28
CA VAL A 89 -3.75 -0.12 11.97
C VAL A 89 -2.94 -0.81 10.89
N TYR A 90 -3.58 -1.18 9.80
CA TYR A 90 -2.92 -1.71 8.61
C TYR A 90 -3.27 -0.90 7.37
N VAL A 91 -2.27 -0.28 6.74
CA VAL A 91 -2.41 0.47 5.49
C VAL A 91 -1.71 -0.28 4.36
N ALA A 92 -2.43 -0.52 3.28
CA ALA A 92 -1.90 -1.14 2.07
C ALA A 92 -2.03 -0.22 0.85
N HIS A 93 -1.32 -0.54 -0.23
CA HIS A 93 -1.47 0.09 -1.54
C HIS A 93 -2.18 -0.83 -2.51
N ASP A 94 -2.91 -0.21 -3.43
CA ASP A 94 -3.65 -0.79 -4.55
C ASP A 94 -4.78 -1.76 -4.15
N LEU A 95 -5.97 -1.46 -4.63
CA LEU A 95 -7.16 -2.26 -4.37
C LEU A 95 -7.26 -3.43 -5.38
N ASP A 96 -6.27 -4.34 -5.32
CA ASP A 96 -6.31 -5.59 -6.05
C ASP A 96 -7.32 -6.59 -5.43
N ASN A 97 -7.41 -7.78 -5.99
CA ASN A 97 -8.37 -8.78 -5.50
C ASN A 97 -8.09 -9.24 -4.07
N ASP A 98 -6.81 -9.31 -3.68
CA ASP A 98 -6.43 -9.76 -2.33
C ASP A 98 -6.69 -8.67 -1.30
N ASN A 99 -6.25 -7.43 -1.59
CA ASN A 99 -6.50 -6.29 -0.71
C ASN A 99 -7.99 -5.97 -0.58
N ARG A 100 -8.77 -6.19 -1.65
CA ARG A 100 -10.23 -6.05 -1.59
C ARG A 100 -10.84 -7.02 -0.59
N ARG A 101 -10.48 -8.30 -0.63
CA ARG A 101 -10.96 -9.30 0.34
C ARG A 101 -10.53 -8.93 1.76
N LEU A 102 -9.26 -8.56 1.93
CA LEU A 102 -8.73 -8.21 3.24
C LEU A 102 -9.41 -6.99 3.87
N ILE A 103 -9.78 -5.98 3.07
CA ILE A 103 -10.49 -4.81 3.58
C ILE A 103 -11.99 -5.11 3.81
N GLU A 104 -12.62 -5.93 2.96
CA GLU A 104 -13.98 -6.42 3.16
C GLU A 104 -14.11 -7.28 4.44
N ASP A 105 -13.07 -8.05 4.75
CA ASP A 105 -12.97 -8.88 5.96
C ASP A 105 -12.52 -8.08 7.22
N GLY A 106 -12.31 -6.76 7.08
CA GLY A 106 -11.86 -5.89 8.19
C GLY A 106 -10.42 -6.13 8.64
N ARG A 107 -9.60 -6.81 7.82
CA ARG A 107 -8.18 -7.11 8.11
C ARG A 107 -7.23 -5.99 7.68
N LEU A 108 -7.67 -5.09 6.82
CA LEU A 108 -7.00 -3.84 6.47
C LEU A 108 -7.83 -2.67 6.99
N SER A 109 -7.17 -1.66 7.54
CA SER A 109 -7.82 -0.41 7.96
C SER A 109 -8.04 0.51 6.76
N PHE A 110 -7.03 0.61 5.88
CA PHE A 110 -7.04 1.50 4.73
C PHE A 110 -6.32 0.86 3.54
N VAL A 111 -6.81 1.15 2.34
CA VAL A 111 -6.08 0.91 1.09
C VAL A 111 -5.93 2.23 0.34
N LEU A 112 -4.69 2.63 0.06
CA LEU A 112 -4.38 3.74 -0.81
C LEU A 112 -4.44 3.26 -2.26
N HIS A 113 -5.46 3.70 -3.00
CA HIS A 113 -5.78 3.17 -4.32
C HIS A 113 -5.63 4.23 -5.41
N HIS A 114 -5.11 3.80 -6.55
CA HIS A 114 -5.12 4.56 -7.80
C HIS A 114 -6.18 3.98 -8.74
N ASP A 115 -7.06 4.82 -9.27
CA ASP A 115 -7.97 4.37 -10.31
C ASP A 115 -7.22 4.31 -11.65
N LEU A 116 -6.64 3.14 -11.94
CA LEU A 116 -5.87 2.91 -13.16
C LEU A 116 -6.68 3.18 -14.44
N ARG A 117 -8.00 3.09 -14.41
CA ARG A 117 -8.85 3.42 -15.57
C ARG A 117 -8.80 4.92 -15.84
N VAL A 118 -8.95 5.74 -14.80
CA VAL A 118 -8.84 7.19 -14.90
C VAL A 118 -7.44 7.59 -15.34
N ASP A 119 -6.42 6.95 -14.75
CA ASP A 119 -5.03 7.21 -15.10
C ASP A 119 -4.74 6.89 -16.57
N LEU A 120 -5.18 5.74 -17.06
CA LEU A 120 -5.03 5.36 -18.47
C LEU A 120 -5.81 6.30 -19.40
N GLN A 121 -7.00 6.74 -19.03
CA GLN A 121 -7.75 7.74 -19.80
C GLN A 121 -6.98 9.06 -19.89
N ASN A 122 -6.41 9.52 -18.77
CA ASN A 122 -5.61 10.76 -18.74
C ASN A 122 -4.35 10.62 -19.59
N VAL A 123 -3.65 9.50 -19.53
CA VAL A 123 -2.48 9.21 -20.38
C VAL A 123 -2.88 9.22 -21.86
N PHE A 124 -4.00 8.59 -22.22
CA PHE A 124 -4.47 8.55 -23.59
C PHE A 124 -4.86 9.95 -24.09
N GLN A 125 -5.55 10.74 -23.29
CA GLN A 125 -5.87 12.12 -23.60
C GLN A 125 -4.61 12.97 -23.78
N ALA A 126 -3.60 12.82 -22.92
CA ALA A 126 -2.33 13.51 -23.03
C ALA A 126 -1.63 13.17 -24.35
N PHE A 127 -1.67 11.89 -24.76
CA PHE A 127 -1.12 11.42 -26.03
C PHE A 127 -1.85 12.07 -27.24
N LEU A 128 -3.18 12.07 -27.24
CA LEU A 128 -3.97 12.71 -28.30
C LEU A 128 -3.70 14.22 -28.39
N HIS A 129 -3.59 14.89 -27.25
CA HIS A 129 -3.27 16.29 -27.20
C HIS A 129 -1.87 16.60 -27.74
N HIS A 130 -0.86 15.81 -27.34
CA HIS A 130 0.51 15.94 -27.85
C HIS A 130 0.57 15.83 -29.38
N HIS A 131 -0.20 14.92 -29.96
CA HIS A 131 -0.28 14.73 -31.41
C HIS A 131 -1.25 15.69 -32.10
N LYS A 132 -1.78 16.69 -31.40
CA LYS A 132 -2.75 17.67 -31.94
C LYS A 132 -4.02 17.07 -32.52
N LEU A 133 -4.39 15.88 -32.06
CA LEU A 133 -5.62 15.18 -32.44
C LEU A 133 -6.81 15.57 -31.58
N MET A 134 -6.57 16.32 -30.51
CA MET A 134 -7.58 16.82 -29.58
C MET A 134 -7.23 18.23 -29.13
N VAL A 135 -8.23 19.12 -29.05
CA VAL A 135 -8.06 20.55 -28.72
C VAL A 135 -8.40 20.84 -27.25
N VAL A 136 -8.93 19.85 -26.52
CA VAL A 136 -9.34 20.04 -25.12
C VAL A 136 -8.10 20.23 -24.22
N PRO A 137 -8.08 21.24 -23.32
CA PRO A 137 -6.97 21.43 -22.40
C PRO A 137 -6.78 20.22 -21.50
N LEU A 138 -5.52 19.86 -21.26
CA LEU A 138 -5.18 18.87 -20.22
C LEU A 138 -5.38 19.50 -18.85
N HIS A 139 -6.21 18.89 -18.00
CA HIS A 139 -6.47 19.41 -16.67
C HIS A 139 -5.40 18.99 -15.66
N THR A 140 -4.95 17.74 -15.72
CA THR A 140 -3.87 17.22 -14.88
C THR A 140 -3.34 15.92 -15.43
N THR A 141 -2.06 15.63 -15.20
CA THR A 141 -1.43 14.34 -15.48
C THR A 141 -1.10 13.58 -14.21
N MET A 142 -1.40 14.14 -13.04
CA MET A 142 -1.14 13.46 -11.76
C MET A 142 -2.28 12.51 -11.41
N SER A 143 -1.92 11.31 -10.99
CA SER A 143 -2.85 10.33 -10.44
C SER A 143 -3.39 10.79 -9.09
N HIS A 144 -4.68 10.58 -8.86
CA HIS A 144 -5.32 10.88 -7.58
C HIS A 144 -5.33 9.63 -6.70
N ILE A 145 -4.86 9.77 -5.47
CA ILE A 145 -4.94 8.71 -4.47
C ILE A 145 -6.31 8.77 -3.80
N GLN A 146 -7.01 7.63 -3.83
CA GLN A 146 -8.24 7.40 -3.09
C GLN A 146 -7.90 6.64 -1.81
N VAL A 147 -8.44 7.09 -0.69
CA VAL A 147 -8.37 6.34 0.58
C VAL A 147 -9.62 5.46 0.67
N VAL A 148 -9.41 4.17 0.52
CA VAL A 148 -10.46 3.16 0.61
C VAL A 148 -10.50 2.61 2.03
N THR A 149 -11.69 2.56 2.61
CA THR A 149 -12.02 1.99 3.92
C THR A 149 -13.08 0.91 3.74
N PRO A 150 -13.40 0.10 4.75
CA PRO A 150 -14.50 -0.86 4.66
C PRO A 150 -15.85 -0.24 4.24
N GLU A 151 -16.05 1.05 4.52
CA GLU A 151 -17.32 1.75 4.28
C GLU A 151 -17.46 2.34 2.87
N ASN A 152 -16.34 2.48 2.13
CA ASN A 152 -16.36 3.13 0.82
C ASN A 152 -15.71 2.32 -0.31
N ILE A 153 -15.66 1.00 -0.18
CA ILE A 153 -15.07 0.12 -1.19
C ILE A 153 -15.75 0.33 -2.55
N PRO A 154 -15.04 0.74 -3.60
CA PRO A 154 -15.65 0.96 -4.90
C PRO A 154 -16.18 -0.35 -5.51
N PRO A 155 -17.32 -0.33 -6.22
CA PRO A 155 -17.88 -1.53 -6.83
C PRO A 155 -16.94 -2.11 -7.90
N ILE A 156 -16.98 -3.44 -8.07
CA ILE A 156 -16.27 -4.10 -9.17
C ILE A 156 -17.01 -3.81 -10.48
N ASN A 157 -16.47 -2.92 -11.29
CA ASN A 157 -17.00 -2.67 -12.63
C ASN A 157 -16.66 -3.84 -13.57
N ARG A 158 -17.55 -4.82 -13.67
CA ARG A 158 -17.42 -6.00 -14.57
C ARG A 158 -17.81 -5.72 -16.02
N ARG A 159 -18.02 -4.45 -16.41
CA ARG A 159 -18.40 -4.13 -17.80
C ARG A 159 -17.16 -3.84 -18.63
N PHE A 160 -16.74 -4.83 -19.37
CA PHE A 160 -16.07 -4.71 -20.66
C PHE A 160 -16.96 -5.34 -21.70
#